data_9b9d71b89e6228849cc065868894be01
#
_entry.id   9b9d71b89e6228849cc065868894be01
#
_cell.length_a   1.000
_cell.length_b   1.000
_cell.length_c   1.000
_cell.angle_alpha   90.00
_cell.angle_beta   90.00
_cell.angle_gamma   90.00
#
_symmetry.space_group_name_H-M   'P 1'
#
loop_
_entity.id
_entity.type
_entity.pdbx_description
1 polymer ?
#
loop_
_entity_poly.entity_id
_entity_poly.type
_entity_poly.pdbx_seq_one_letter_code
_entity_poly.pdbx_strand_id
1 'polypeptide(L)'
;MKRFKFKFKIIVLSFSLLLASSVPSLGAGSGGELLKVDWSFKGLTGKFDRASLQRGFQVYKEVCSSCHSMQYLSYRNLGEPGGPEFTEQEVKAIAASIEIEDGPDSQGEMFTRSGRPSDKFKSPYPNVNASIAANGGAYPPDMSVLVKARPGGSNYIYSVLMGYEDPPTGMTLDDGVYYNKYMIGNKIKMSAP
;
A
#
# COMPACT_ATOMS: atom_id res chain seq x y z
N MET A 1 41.14 18.23 43.60
CA MET A 1 39.99 17.30 43.66
C MET A 1 38.60 17.95 43.46
N LYS A 2 38.35 19.21 43.81
CA LYS A 2 37.02 19.86 43.64
C LYS A 2 36.59 20.09 42.17
N ARG A 3 37.54 20.40 41.23
CA ARG A 3 37.23 20.63 39.79
C ARG A 3 36.82 19.37 39.04
N PHE A 4 37.30 18.19 39.46
CA PHE A 4 36.94 16.92 38.79
C PHE A 4 35.50 16.48 39.13
N LYS A 5 35.08 16.69 40.37
CA LYS A 5 33.70 16.38 40.81
C LYS A 5 32.65 17.27 40.12
N PHE A 6 33.01 18.53 39.81
CA PHE A 6 32.10 19.45 39.12
C PHE A 6 31.88 19.05 37.64
N LYS A 7 32.98 18.70 36.94
CA LYS A 7 32.87 18.23 35.55
C LYS A 7 32.08 16.93 35.42
N PHE A 8 32.23 16.01 36.36
CA PHE A 8 31.47 14.75 36.38
C PHE A 8 29.97 14.98 36.58
N LYS A 9 29.59 15.90 37.46
CA LYS A 9 28.17 16.26 37.65
C LYS A 9 27.53 16.89 36.42
N ILE A 10 28.28 17.72 35.67
CA ILE A 10 27.79 18.32 34.40
C ILE A 10 27.60 17.24 33.34
N ILE A 11 28.53 16.28 33.21
CA ILE A 11 28.43 15.17 32.26
C ILE A 11 27.24 14.28 32.56
N VAL A 12 26.99 13.96 33.84
CA VAL A 12 25.83 13.15 34.25
C VAL A 12 24.51 13.90 33.98
N LEU A 13 24.46 15.21 34.25
CA LEU A 13 23.28 16.02 33.97
C LEU A 13 23.00 16.13 32.44
N SER A 14 24.03 16.28 31.61
CA SER A 14 23.90 16.32 30.17
C SER A 14 23.44 14.98 29.57
N PHE A 15 23.90 13.86 30.12
CA PHE A 15 23.49 12.52 29.71
C PHE A 15 22.05 12.21 30.12
N SER A 16 21.62 12.67 31.29
CA SER A 16 20.22 12.53 31.72
C SER A 16 19.24 13.36 30.90
N LEU A 17 19.66 14.51 30.36
CA LEU A 17 18.84 15.35 29.50
C LEU A 17 18.66 14.76 28.09
N LEU A 18 19.64 13.99 27.61
CA LEU A 18 19.54 13.28 26.31
C LEU A 18 18.60 12.06 26.36
N LEU A 19 18.42 11.44 27.53
CA LEU A 19 17.49 10.31 27.67
C LEU A 19 16.01 10.74 27.79
N ALA A 20 15.76 12.00 28.12
CA ALA A 20 14.38 12.51 28.30
C ALA A 20 13.67 12.93 27.01
N SER A 21 14.36 12.92 25.86
CA SER A 21 13.81 13.37 24.58
C SER A 21 13.36 12.25 23.63
N SER A 22 13.33 11.00 24.07
CA SER A 22 12.63 9.94 23.31
C SER A 22 11.12 10.01 23.56
N VAL A 23 10.47 11.06 23.05
CA VAL A 23 9.01 11.04 22.84
C VAL A 23 8.74 9.89 21.87
N PRO A 24 7.94 8.87 22.24
CA PRO A 24 7.52 7.89 21.27
C PRO A 24 6.78 8.65 20.17
N SER A 25 7.32 8.60 18.96
CA SER A 25 6.56 9.03 17.77
C SER A 25 5.32 8.15 17.73
N LEU A 26 4.17 8.73 18.11
CA LEU A 26 2.87 8.14 17.87
C LEU A 26 2.74 8.09 16.34
N GLY A 27 3.22 7.01 15.75
CA GLY A 27 2.95 6.69 14.35
C GLY A 27 1.45 6.78 14.15
N ALA A 28 1.02 7.28 12.99
CA ALA A 28 -0.37 7.43 12.62
C ALA A 28 -1.13 6.12 12.95
N GLY A 29 -1.82 6.12 14.10
CA GLY A 29 -2.52 4.96 14.62
C GLY A 29 -3.68 4.56 13.71
N SER A 30 -4.06 3.30 13.70
CA SER A 30 -5.33 2.83 13.14
C SER A 30 -6.49 3.41 13.95
N GLY A 31 -7.64 3.65 13.32
CA GLY A 31 -8.83 4.18 14.01
C GLY A 31 -9.38 3.26 15.11
N GLY A 32 -9.14 1.94 15.04
CA GLY A 32 -9.58 0.94 16.03
C GLY A 32 -8.60 -0.23 16.14
N GLU A 33 -8.85 -1.15 17.07
CA GLU A 33 -8.07 -2.39 17.17
C GLU A 33 -8.24 -3.23 15.90
N LEU A 34 -7.12 -3.48 15.20
CA LEU A 34 -7.13 -4.19 13.92
C LEU A 34 -7.56 -5.65 14.07
N LEU A 35 -8.24 -6.16 13.06
CA LEU A 35 -8.53 -7.59 12.95
C LEU A 35 -7.22 -8.38 12.94
N LYS A 36 -7.17 -9.44 13.72
CA LYS A 36 -6.03 -10.36 13.79
C LYS A 36 -6.32 -11.57 12.92
N VAL A 37 -5.55 -11.71 11.85
CA VAL A 37 -5.66 -12.84 10.94
C VAL A 37 -4.43 -13.73 11.09
N ASP A 38 -4.64 -15.02 11.13
CA ASP A 38 -3.55 -16.00 11.12
C ASP A 38 -3.09 -16.23 9.67
N TRP A 39 -2.12 -15.41 9.26
CA TRP A 39 -1.59 -15.47 7.90
C TRP A 39 -0.63 -16.64 7.74
N SER A 40 -0.81 -17.45 6.69
CA SER A 40 0.05 -18.59 6.36
C SER A 40 1.54 -18.23 6.20
N PHE A 41 1.84 -16.99 5.85
CA PHE A 41 3.20 -16.49 5.65
C PHE A 41 3.87 -15.92 6.92
N LYS A 42 3.20 -16.00 8.08
CA LYS A 42 3.80 -15.57 9.36
C LYS A 42 4.73 -16.63 9.94
N GLY A 43 5.70 -16.17 10.74
CA GLY A 43 6.65 -17.02 11.46
C GLY A 43 7.83 -17.48 10.61
N LEU A 44 8.74 -18.24 11.24
CA LEU A 44 10.01 -18.65 10.60
C LEU A 44 9.81 -19.63 9.45
N THR A 45 8.74 -20.39 9.45
CA THR A 45 8.41 -21.40 8.42
C THR A 45 7.22 -20.99 7.56
N GLY A 46 6.73 -19.75 7.74
CA GLY A 46 5.59 -19.23 7.02
C GLY A 46 5.84 -19.17 5.51
N LYS A 47 4.81 -19.51 4.73
CA LYS A 47 4.85 -19.47 3.26
C LYS A 47 3.59 -18.81 2.72
N PHE A 48 3.73 -18.10 1.62
CA PHE A 48 2.59 -17.64 0.88
C PHE A 48 1.83 -18.81 0.24
N ASP A 49 0.51 -18.80 0.38
CA ASP A 49 -0.34 -19.72 -0.37
C ASP A 49 -0.51 -19.21 -1.80
N ARG A 50 0.01 -19.98 -2.76
CA ARG A 50 0.02 -19.60 -4.18
C ARG A 50 -1.39 -19.37 -4.73
N ALA A 51 -2.34 -20.23 -4.41
CA ALA A 51 -3.71 -20.08 -4.89
C ALA A 51 -4.38 -18.82 -4.33
N SER A 52 -4.09 -18.47 -3.08
CA SER A 52 -4.56 -17.21 -2.48
C SER A 52 -3.93 -16.00 -3.16
N LEU A 53 -2.64 -16.05 -3.51
CA LEU A 53 -1.98 -14.96 -4.24
C LEU A 53 -2.56 -14.79 -5.66
N GLN A 54 -2.89 -15.88 -6.34
CA GLN A 54 -3.52 -15.84 -7.67
C GLN A 54 -4.91 -15.19 -7.59
N ARG A 55 -5.74 -15.57 -6.60
CA ARG A 55 -7.03 -14.91 -6.35
C ARG A 55 -6.85 -13.44 -5.96
N GLY A 56 -5.86 -13.14 -5.14
CA GLY A 56 -5.51 -11.75 -4.76
C GLY A 56 -5.11 -10.91 -5.97
N PHE A 57 -4.34 -11.47 -6.89
CA PHE A 57 -4.02 -10.81 -8.17
C PHE A 57 -5.27 -10.59 -9.03
N GLN A 58 -6.18 -11.55 -9.08
CA GLN A 58 -7.46 -11.38 -9.76
C GLN A 58 -8.25 -10.22 -9.19
N VAL A 59 -8.40 -10.15 -7.87
CA VAL A 59 -9.08 -9.02 -7.20
C VAL A 59 -8.37 -7.69 -7.51
N TYR A 60 -7.03 -7.66 -7.46
CA TYR A 60 -6.29 -6.46 -7.84
C TYR A 60 -6.60 -6.04 -9.28
N LYS A 61 -6.52 -6.97 -10.23
CA LYS A 61 -6.74 -6.70 -11.67
C LYS A 61 -8.17 -6.22 -11.96
N GLU A 62 -9.17 -6.82 -11.32
CA GLU A 62 -10.58 -6.57 -11.64
C GLU A 62 -11.18 -5.39 -10.85
N VAL A 63 -10.64 -5.09 -9.68
CA VAL A 63 -11.20 -4.08 -8.77
C VAL A 63 -10.19 -2.97 -8.49
N CYS A 64 -9.06 -3.30 -7.86
CA CYS A 64 -8.16 -2.29 -7.29
C CYS A 64 -7.40 -1.48 -8.34
N SER A 65 -7.03 -2.10 -9.46
CA SER A 65 -6.21 -1.50 -10.52
C SER A 65 -6.90 -0.35 -11.26
N SER A 66 -8.22 -0.21 -11.12
CA SER A 66 -8.98 0.91 -11.67
C SER A 66 -8.62 2.26 -11.03
N CYS A 67 -8.15 2.23 -9.77
CA CYS A 67 -7.80 3.42 -8.99
C CYS A 67 -6.37 3.40 -8.44
N HIS A 68 -5.83 2.21 -8.12
CA HIS A 68 -4.53 2.05 -7.46
C HIS A 68 -3.45 1.54 -8.41
N SER A 69 -2.33 2.25 -8.44
CA SER A 69 -1.12 1.79 -9.14
C SER A 69 -0.35 0.74 -8.31
N MET A 70 0.55 0.03 -9.00
CA MET A 70 1.52 -0.91 -8.42
C MET A 70 2.85 -0.81 -9.19
N GLN A 71 3.44 0.39 -9.19
CA GLN A 71 4.51 0.81 -10.11
C GLN A 71 5.84 0.09 -9.94
N TYR A 72 6.10 -0.52 -8.78
CA TYR A 72 7.37 -1.23 -8.56
C TYR A 72 7.35 -2.64 -9.11
N LEU A 73 6.20 -3.19 -9.48
CA LEU A 73 6.07 -4.50 -10.07
C LEU A 73 6.07 -4.44 -11.60
N SER A 74 6.66 -5.46 -12.20
CA SER A 74 6.53 -5.78 -13.62
C SER A 74 5.69 -7.04 -13.76
N TYR A 75 5.07 -7.27 -14.91
CA TYR A 75 4.24 -8.47 -15.12
C TYR A 75 5.03 -9.77 -14.93
N ARG A 76 6.34 -9.80 -15.24
CA ARG A 76 7.21 -10.96 -14.98
C ARG A 76 7.23 -11.39 -13.51
N ASN A 77 7.07 -10.46 -12.57
CA ASN A 77 7.07 -10.78 -11.14
C ASN A 77 5.92 -11.71 -10.73
N LEU A 78 4.86 -11.80 -11.53
CA LEU A 78 3.76 -12.74 -11.32
C LEU A 78 4.18 -14.21 -11.45
N GLY A 79 5.26 -14.50 -12.19
CA GLY A 79 5.80 -15.85 -12.34
C GLY A 79 6.95 -16.18 -11.40
N GLU A 80 7.41 -15.23 -10.57
CA GLU A 80 8.56 -15.43 -9.70
C GLU A 80 8.21 -16.32 -8.48
N PRO A 81 9.18 -17.12 -7.98
CA PRO A 81 9.01 -17.91 -6.78
C PRO A 81 8.61 -17.08 -5.56
N GLY A 82 7.63 -17.55 -4.79
CA GLY A 82 7.08 -16.84 -3.63
C GLY A 82 6.03 -15.79 -3.96
N GLY A 83 5.75 -15.58 -5.25
CA GLY A 83 4.63 -14.82 -5.77
C GLY A 83 3.44 -15.73 -6.15
N PRO A 84 2.55 -15.25 -7.05
CA PRO A 84 1.46 -16.05 -7.60
C PRO A 84 1.94 -17.27 -8.42
N GLU A 85 3.18 -17.24 -8.88
CA GLU A 85 3.84 -18.33 -9.63
C GLU A 85 3.03 -18.79 -10.84
N PHE A 86 2.49 -17.83 -11.60
CA PHE A 86 1.91 -18.12 -12.91
C PHE A 86 2.98 -18.66 -13.85
N THR A 87 2.59 -19.54 -14.76
CA THR A 87 3.47 -20.03 -15.81
C THR A 87 3.94 -18.91 -16.72
N GLU A 88 5.04 -19.10 -17.42
CA GLU A 88 5.56 -18.13 -18.39
C GLU A 88 4.51 -17.77 -19.47
N GLN A 89 3.71 -18.75 -19.90
CA GLN A 89 2.63 -18.53 -20.88
C GLN A 89 1.51 -17.66 -20.30
N GLU A 90 1.10 -17.92 -19.07
CA GLU A 90 0.08 -17.11 -18.38
C GLU A 90 0.58 -15.68 -18.15
N VAL A 91 1.82 -15.49 -17.71
CA VAL A 91 2.42 -14.17 -17.56
C VAL A 91 2.44 -13.40 -18.88
N LYS A 92 2.83 -14.06 -19.98
CA LYS A 92 2.79 -13.46 -21.32
C LYS A 92 1.36 -13.08 -21.74
N ALA A 93 0.39 -13.96 -21.51
CA ALA A 93 -1.01 -13.69 -21.83
C ALA A 93 -1.59 -12.53 -20.99
N ILE A 94 -1.29 -12.51 -19.68
CA ILE A 94 -1.70 -11.42 -18.79
C ILE A 94 -1.11 -10.08 -19.26
N ALA A 95 0.20 -10.04 -19.53
CA ALA A 95 0.85 -8.82 -20.02
C ALA A 95 0.27 -8.37 -21.35
N ALA A 96 0.10 -9.27 -22.32
CA ALA A 96 -0.39 -8.97 -23.66
C ALA A 96 -1.86 -8.48 -23.68
N SER A 97 -2.64 -8.77 -22.62
CA SER A 97 -4.01 -8.27 -22.49
C SER A 97 -4.09 -6.77 -22.13
N ILE A 98 -2.94 -6.15 -21.84
CA ILE A 98 -2.85 -4.73 -21.46
C ILE A 98 -2.24 -3.94 -22.61
N GLU A 99 -2.86 -2.84 -22.96
CA GLU A 99 -2.30 -1.88 -23.92
C GLU A 99 -1.34 -0.93 -23.20
N ILE A 100 -0.12 -0.84 -23.72
CA ILE A 100 0.95 0.02 -23.22
C ILE A 100 1.25 1.08 -24.27
N GLU A 101 1.26 2.34 -23.87
CA GLU A 101 1.79 3.44 -24.64
C GLU A 101 3.33 3.35 -24.63
N ASP A 102 3.94 3.35 -25.82
CA ASP A 102 5.38 3.22 -26.01
C ASP A 102 5.85 4.22 -27.06
N GLY A 103 7.14 4.44 -27.16
CA GLY A 103 7.70 5.40 -28.10
C GLY A 103 8.61 6.42 -27.41
N PRO A 104 9.00 7.48 -28.11
CA PRO A 104 8.65 7.74 -29.52
C PRO A 104 9.34 6.76 -30.49
N ASP A 105 8.69 6.52 -31.63
CA ASP A 105 9.28 5.77 -32.75
C ASP A 105 10.34 6.61 -33.50
N SER A 106 10.83 6.12 -34.65
CA SER A 106 11.84 6.82 -35.46
C SER A 106 11.33 8.12 -36.08
N GLN A 107 10.02 8.35 -36.12
CA GLN A 107 9.39 9.58 -36.58
C GLN A 107 9.05 10.53 -35.43
N GLY A 108 9.27 10.12 -34.18
CA GLY A 108 8.93 10.90 -32.99
C GLY A 108 7.48 10.70 -32.50
N GLU A 109 6.75 9.71 -33.01
CA GLU A 109 5.35 9.45 -32.69
C GLU A 109 5.23 8.42 -31.55
N MET A 110 4.28 8.67 -30.64
CA MET A 110 3.88 7.70 -29.61
C MET A 110 2.95 6.66 -30.24
N PHE A 111 3.09 5.41 -29.85
CA PHE A 111 2.25 4.32 -30.34
C PHE A 111 1.80 3.40 -29.22
N THR A 112 0.72 2.66 -29.46
CA THR A 112 0.20 1.67 -28.51
C THR A 112 0.60 0.27 -28.97
N ARG A 113 1.02 -0.56 -28.02
CA ARG A 113 1.33 -1.97 -28.23
C ARG A 113 0.79 -2.85 -27.12
N SER A 114 0.70 -4.14 -27.38
CA SER A 114 0.47 -5.13 -26.32
C SER A 114 1.63 -5.14 -25.32
N GLY A 115 1.27 -5.28 -24.05
CA GLY A 115 2.25 -5.36 -22.97
C GLY A 115 3.12 -6.61 -23.04
N ARG A 116 4.30 -6.52 -22.43
CA ARG A 116 5.32 -7.57 -22.34
C ARG A 116 5.58 -7.88 -20.85
N PRO A 117 6.10 -9.07 -20.52
CA PRO A 117 6.45 -9.43 -19.15
C PRO A 117 7.40 -8.42 -18.44
N SER A 118 8.25 -7.74 -19.21
CA SER A 118 9.16 -6.70 -18.71
C SER A 118 8.50 -5.38 -18.35
N ASP A 119 7.31 -5.11 -18.89
CA ASP A 119 6.63 -3.86 -18.63
C ASP A 119 6.16 -3.78 -17.18
N LYS A 120 6.12 -2.55 -16.65
CA LYS A 120 5.54 -2.27 -15.34
C LYS A 120 4.03 -2.43 -15.39
N PHE A 121 3.43 -2.72 -14.25
CA PHE A 121 1.97 -2.66 -14.13
C PHE A 121 1.50 -1.27 -14.54
N LYS A 122 0.54 -1.25 -15.47
CA LYS A 122 -0.02 -0.01 -16.00
C LYS A 122 -0.69 0.78 -14.87
N SER A 123 -0.30 2.03 -14.71
CA SER A 123 -0.99 2.94 -13.79
C SER A 123 -2.34 3.34 -14.36
N PRO A 124 -3.39 3.46 -13.52
CA PRO A 124 -4.73 3.84 -13.97
C PRO A 124 -4.81 5.28 -14.49
N TYR A 125 -3.90 6.14 -14.02
CA TYR A 125 -3.86 7.56 -14.37
C TYR A 125 -2.46 7.97 -14.84
N PRO A 126 -2.36 8.94 -15.77
CA PRO A 126 -1.10 9.38 -16.33
C PRO A 126 -0.22 10.13 -15.31
N ASN A 127 -0.82 10.73 -14.29
CA ASN A 127 -0.12 11.47 -13.25
C ASN A 127 -0.98 11.64 -11.98
N VAL A 128 -0.35 12.14 -10.91
CA VAL A 128 -0.98 12.34 -9.60
C VAL A 128 -2.18 13.29 -9.66
N ASN A 129 -2.10 14.38 -10.43
CA ASN A 129 -3.18 15.37 -10.53
C ASN A 129 -4.42 14.76 -11.21
N ALA A 130 -4.23 13.98 -12.27
CA ALA A 130 -5.32 13.26 -12.92
C ALA A 130 -5.96 12.24 -11.97
N SER A 131 -5.14 11.52 -11.19
CA SER A 131 -5.63 10.60 -10.17
C SER A 131 -6.47 11.29 -9.11
N ILE A 132 -6.01 12.41 -8.55
CA ILE A 132 -6.73 13.21 -7.55
C ILE A 132 -8.07 13.73 -8.11
N ALA A 133 -8.06 14.26 -9.33
CA ALA A 133 -9.25 14.79 -9.97
C ALA A 133 -10.32 13.70 -10.19
N ALA A 134 -9.89 12.52 -10.65
CA ALA A 134 -10.79 11.39 -10.90
C ALA A 134 -11.37 10.76 -9.62
N ASN A 135 -10.71 10.95 -8.47
CA ASN A 135 -11.10 10.35 -7.19
C ASN A 135 -11.65 11.39 -6.18
N GLY A 136 -12.35 12.41 -6.65
CA GLY A 136 -13.04 13.39 -5.79
C GLY A 136 -12.09 14.14 -4.85
N GLY A 137 -10.86 14.42 -5.29
CA GLY A 137 -9.84 15.11 -4.51
C GLY A 137 -9.02 14.19 -3.59
N ALA A 138 -9.24 12.88 -3.58
CA ALA A 138 -8.40 11.92 -2.87
C ALA A 138 -7.33 11.34 -3.80
N TYR A 139 -6.18 10.99 -3.24
CA TYR A 139 -5.12 10.28 -3.97
C TYR A 139 -5.09 8.81 -3.54
N PRO A 140 -5.53 7.85 -4.37
CA PRO A 140 -5.37 6.44 -4.11
C PRO A 140 -3.88 6.08 -4.04
N PRO A 141 -3.38 5.56 -2.91
CA PRO A 141 -1.95 5.26 -2.78
C PRO A 141 -1.52 4.12 -3.70
N ASP A 142 -0.26 4.18 -4.15
CA ASP A 142 0.39 3.06 -4.82
C ASP A 142 0.48 1.85 -3.89
N MET A 143 0.09 0.68 -4.35
CA MET A 143 0.00 -0.53 -3.53
C MET A 143 1.31 -1.31 -3.43
N SER A 144 2.34 -0.98 -4.20
CA SER A 144 3.59 -1.76 -4.30
C SER A 144 4.23 -2.08 -2.96
N VAL A 145 4.22 -1.14 -2.01
CA VAL A 145 4.81 -1.28 -0.67
C VAL A 145 3.83 -0.91 0.45
N LEU A 146 2.54 -0.82 0.13
CA LEU A 146 1.52 -0.31 1.06
C LEU A 146 1.46 -1.11 2.36
N VAL A 147 1.52 -2.44 2.27
CA VAL A 147 1.54 -3.34 3.44
C VAL A 147 2.72 -3.04 4.36
N LYS A 148 3.88 -2.69 3.79
CA LYS A 148 5.09 -2.35 4.56
C LYS A 148 5.05 -0.93 5.13
N ALA A 149 4.34 -0.04 4.44
CA ALA A 149 4.23 1.38 4.79
C ALA A 149 3.13 1.68 5.82
N ARG A 150 2.41 0.67 6.30
CA ARG A 150 1.33 0.85 7.27
C ARG A 150 1.59 0.05 8.54
N PRO A 151 1.48 0.68 9.74
CA PRO A 151 1.46 -0.05 11.01
C PRO A 151 0.38 -1.12 10.99
N GLY A 152 0.71 -2.33 11.41
CA GLY A 152 -0.20 -3.48 11.31
C GLY A 152 -0.14 -4.26 10.01
N GLY A 153 0.52 -3.72 8.97
CA GLY A 153 0.80 -4.45 7.74
C GLY A 153 -0.43 -5.07 7.07
N SER A 154 -0.38 -6.37 6.83
CA SER A 154 -1.50 -7.11 6.20
C SER A 154 -2.78 -7.05 7.03
N ASN A 155 -2.69 -7.03 8.37
CA ASN A 155 -3.86 -6.89 9.23
C ASN A 155 -4.54 -5.52 9.04
N TYR A 156 -3.75 -4.44 8.84
CA TYR A 156 -4.31 -3.13 8.57
C TYR A 156 -5.07 -3.10 7.24
N ILE A 157 -4.46 -3.59 6.16
CA ILE A 157 -5.12 -3.62 4.84
C ILE A 157 -6.41 -4.45 4.90
N TYR A 158 -6.33 -5.64 5.49
CA TYR A 158 -7.50 -6.50 5.67
C TYR A 158 -8.59 -5.81 6.50
N SER A 159 -8.22 -5.19 7.61
CA SER A 159 -9.18 -4.48 8.47
C SER A 159 -9.86 -3.33 7.72
N VAL A 160 -9.12 -2.53 6.96
CA VAL A 160 -9.70 -1.44 6.16
C VAL A 160 -10.70 -1.98 5.14
N LEU A 161 -10.37 -3.06 4.44
CA LEU A 161 -11.28 -3.66 3.45
C LEU A 161 -12.56 -4.23 4.09
N MET A 162 -12.47 -4.72 5.33
CA MET A 162 -13.59 -5.32 6.08
C MET A 162 -14.30 -4.33 7.02
N GLY A 163 -13.85 -3.07 7.06
CA GLY A 163 -14.29 -2.11 8.09
C GLY A 163 -15.40 -1.15 7.67
N TYR A 164 -16.01 -1.36 6.52
CA TYR A 164 -17.13 -0.55 6.05
C TYR A 164 -18.40 -0.93 6.81
N GLU A 165 -19.02 0.08 7.40
CA GLU A 165 -20.26 -0.06 8.19
C GLU A 165 -21.09 1.21 8.02
N ASP A 166 -22.35 1.19 8.42
CA ASP A 166 -23.17 2.39 8.53
C ASP A 166 -22.56 3.33 9.59
N PRO A 167 -22.57 4.63 9.35
CA PRO A 167 -22.05 5.58 10.33
C PRO A 167 -22.88 5.55 11.62
N PRO A 168 -22.25 5.72 12.80
CA PRO A 168 -22.96 5.81 14.07
C PRO A 168 -24.01 6.93 14.06
N THR A 169 -25.07 6.74 14.86
CA THR A 169 -26.13 7.74 15.02
C THR A 169 -25.56 9.12 15.35
N GLY A 170 -25.95 10.13 14.58
CA GLY A 170 -25.48 11.52 14.73
C GLY A 170 -24.20 11.86 13.96
N MET A 171 -23.57 10.89 13.29
CA MET A 171 -22.46 11.17 12.39
C MET A 171 -22.96 11.46 10.98
N THR A 172 -22.66 12.62 10.46
CA THR A 172 -22.87 12.99 9.06
C THR A 172 -21.59 12.79 8.25
N LEU A 173 -21.75 12.28 7.05
CA LEU A 173 -20.66 12.12 6.09
C LEU A 173 -20.93 13.02 4.88
N ASP A 174 -19.87 13.57 4.31
CA ASP A 174 -19.92 14.30 3.05
C ASP A 174 -20.18 13.31 1.89
N ASP A 175 -20.65 13.84 0.77
CA ASP A 175 -20.85 13.03 -0.44
C ASP A 175 -19.53 12.39 -0.91
N GLY A 176 -19.59 11.11 -1.29
CA GLY A 176 -18.43 10.31 -1.66
C GLY A 176 -17.46 9.98 -0.50
N VAL A 177 -17.90 10.16 0.75
CA VAL A 177 -17.15 9.73 1.95
C VAL A 177 -17.92 8.61 2.64
N TYR A 178 -17.21 7.56 3.01
CA TYR A 178 -17.76 6.36 3.65
C TYR A 178 -17.23 6.24 5.08
N TYR A 179 -18.03 5.65 5.97
CA TYR A 179 -17.57 5.27 7.29
C TYR A 179 -16.72 4.01 7.20
N ASN A 180 -15.60 4.03 7.93
CA ASN A 180 -14.75 2.86 8.06
C ASN A 180 -14.09 2.86 9.45
N LYS A 181 -14.42 1.89 10.27
CA LYS A 181 -14.00 1.85 11.69
C LYS A 181 -12.49 1.72 11.91
N TYR A 182 -11.73 1.31 10.89
CA TYR A 182 -10.29 1.14 10.99
C TYR A 182 -9.47 2.28 10.38
N MET A 183 -10.12 3.18 9.65
CA MET A 183 -9.47 4.39 9.17
C MET A 183 -9.33 5.43 10.28
N ILE A 184 -8.24 6.19 10.26
CA ILE A 184 -8.05 7.32 11.16
C ILE A 184 -9.16 8.34 10.88
N GLY A 185 -9.87 8.74 11.94
CA GLY A 185 -11.02 9.63 11.81
C GLY A 185 -12.28 8.94 11.29
N ASN A 186 -12.25 7.63 11.11
CA ASN A 186 -13.37 6.78 10.70
C ASN A 186 -14.00 7.16 9.34
N LYS A 187 -13.27 7.89 8.50
CA LYS A 187 -13.74 8.38 7.18
C LYS A 187 -12.78 7.95 6.09
N ILE A 188 -13.31 7.49 4.96
CA ILE A 188 -12.53 7.08 3.80
C ILE A 188 -13.29 7.49 2.52
N LYS A 189 -12.54 7.93 1.49
CA LYS A 189 -13.12 8.26 0.18
C LYS A 189 -13.18 7.07 -0.79
N MET A 190 -12.44 6.00 -0.51
CA MET A 190 -12.57 4.75 -1.25
C MET A 190 -13.93 4.12 -0.93
N SER A 191 -14.72 3.78 -1.95
CA SER A 191 -15.93 2.96 -1.77
C SER A 191 -15.56 1.55 -1.30
N ALA A 192 -16.51 0.84 -0.70
CA ALA A 192 -16.34 -0.59 -0.41
C ALA A 192 -16.07 -1.35 -1.72
N PRO A 193 -15.03 -2.17 -1.78
CA PRO A 193 -14.68 -2.96 -2.97
C PRO A 193 -15.62 -4.14 -3.20
#